data_238344b13e403bb19bb02b102f2eb399
#
_entry.id   238344b13e403bb19bb02b102f2eb399
#
_cell.length_a   1.000
_cell.length_b   1.000
_cell.length_c   1.000
_cell.angle_alpha   90.00
_cell.angle_beta   90.00
_cell.angle_gamma   90.00
#
_symmetry.space_group_name_H-M   'P 1'
#
loop_
_entity.id
_entity.type
_entity.pdbx_description
1 polymer ?
#
loop_
_entity_poly.entity_id
_entity_poly.type
_entity_poly.pdbx_seq_one_letter_code
_entity_poly.pdbx_strand_id
1 'polypeptide(L)'
;PDAAKSKPIKPIKFWLENTTPNELRPLIKNAVLAWNIAFEKAGFIDAIEVDVQPDDADWDAGDIRYNVLRWTSSPNPPFGGYGPSFSNPRTGEILSADIMLEWIFLTNRMRYEDIFLSSEVSSERCNFSSLRNEQRIFGNLVANSMNFSLEDTNKLFEEELTMLILHEVGHTLGLNHNMGATTLHNNKDVHNPEITYKEGLSASVMDYHAINIAPPGVEQGQFSDIKPGLYDQWAIEFAYTPNLSEEEIQKILNRSQEKGHFFGNDADDMRSPGRGIDPRVNIG
;
A
#
# COMPACT_ATOMS: atom_id res chain seq x y z
N PRO A 1 21.46 22.02 -10.74
CA PRO A 1 20.72 21.41 -11.85
C PRO A 1 19.47 22.22 -12.06
N ASP A 2 19.33 22.77 -13.28
CA ASP A 2 18.20 23.64 -13.65
C ASP A 2 16.96 22.85 -14.10
N ALA A 3 16.93 21.55 -13.86
CA ALA A 3 15.78 20.72 -14.19
C ALA A 3 14.78 20.73 -13.03
N ALA A 4 13.53 21.03 -13.32
CA ALA A 4 12.42 20.95 -12.34
C ALA A 4 12.27 19.53 -11.75
N LYS A 5 12.84 18.51 -12.42
CA LYS A 5 12.93 17.11 -11.95
C LYS A 5 14.27 16.52 -12.39
N SER A 6 14.89 15.71 -11.53
CA SER A 6 16.16 15.02 -11.82
C SER A 6 16.20 13.63 -11.20
N LYS A 7 17.05 12.76 -11.75
CA LYS A 7 17.35 11.47 -11.10
C LYS A 7 18.10 11.71 -9.79
N PRO A 8 17.81 10.95 -8.74
CA PRO A 8 18.62 10.98 -7.53
C PRO A 8 20.05 10.46 -7.82
N ILE A 9 21.02 10.91 -7.06
CA ILE A 9 22.42 10.42 -7.15
C ILE A 9 22.45 8.92 -6.82
N LYS A 10 21.64 8.49 -5.84
CA LYS A 10 21.48 7.10 -5.44
C LYS A 10 19.98 6.82 -5.33
N PRO A 11 19.40 6.04 -6.24
CA PRO A 11 18.00 5.65 -6.15
C PRO A 11 17.76 4.72 -4.95
N ILE A 12 16.53 4.68 -4.48
CA ILE A 12 16.05 3.69 -3.53
C ILE A 12 15.86 2.38 -4.30
N LYS A 13 16.76 1.45 -4.09
CA LYS A 13 16.74 0.17 -4.81
C LYS A 13 16.09 -0.90 -3.96
N PHE A 14 15.05 -1.53 -4.50
CA PHE A 14 14.44 -2.73 -3.97
C PHE A 14 14.86 -3.97 -4.76
N TRP A 15 14.93 -5.09 -4.07
CA TRP A 15 15.24 -6.39 -4.65
C TRP A 15 14.08 -7.36 -4.41
N LEU A 16 13.63 -8.03 -5.45
CA LEU A 16 12.76 -9.18 -5.30
C LEU A 16 13.64 -10.39 -4.98
N GLU A 17 13.35 -11.07 -3.87
CA GLU A 17 14.04 -12.31 -3.54
C GLU A 17 13.91 -13.32 -4.70
N ASN A 18 14.96 -14.07 -5.01
CA ASN A 18 14.98 -14.98 -6.15
C ASN A 18 14.01 -16.17 -6.02
N THR A 19 13.48 -16.42 -4.81
CA THR A 19 12.41 -17.38 -4.55
C THR A 19 11.03 -16.92 -5.01
N THR A 20 10.86 -15.62 -5.32
CA THR A 20 9.59 -15.06 -5.81
C THR A 20 9.18 -15.73 -7.13
N PRO A 21 7.93 -16.27 -7.24
CA PRO A 21 7.43 -16.88 -8.47
C PRO A 21 7.58 -15.96 -9.69
N ASN A 22 8.09 -16.51 -10.80
CA ASN A 22 8.39 -15.74 -11.99
C ASN A 22 7.17 -15.00 -12.56
N GLU A 23 6.01 -15.62 -12.50
CA GLU A 23 4.73 -15.08 -12.98
C GLU A 23 4.26 -13.85 -12.20
N LEU A 24 4.66 -13.71 -10.92
CA LEU A 24 4.28 -12.60 -10.07
C LEU A 24 5.30 -11.45 -10.08
N ARG A 25 6.54 -11.71 -10.48
CA ARG A 25 7.60 -10.69 -10.49
C ARG A 25 7.23 -9.41 -11.23
N PRO A 26 6.61 -9.47 -12.42
CA PRO A 26 6.21 -8.24 -13.12
C PRO A 26 5.18 -7.41 -12.34
N LEU A 27 4.18 -8.06 -11.73
CA LEU A 27 3.15 -7.39 -10.95
C LEU A 27 3.77 -6.71 -9.72
N ILE A 28 4.57 -7.46 -8.95
CA ILE A 28 5.24 -6.95 -7.75
C ILE A 28 6.17 -5.78 -8.10
N LYS A 29 6.97 -5.93 -9.15
CA LYS A 29 7.87 -4.87 -9.63
C LYS A 29 7.09 -3.61 -9.99
N ASN A 30 5.99 -3.73 -10.73
CA ASN A 30 5.18 -2.59 -11.14
C ASN A 30 4.53 -1.89 -9.95
N ALA A 31 4.06 -2.64 -8.95
CA ALA A 31 3.50 -2.07 -7.72
C ALA A 31 4.53 -1.23 -6.95
N VAL A 32 5.75 -1.72 -6.78
CA VAL A 32 6.84 -0.96 -6.14
C VAL A 32 7.18 0.29 -6.95
N LEU A 33 7.33 0.16 -8.28
CA LEU A 33 7.68 1.27 -9.18
C LEU A 33 6.59 2.33 -9.25
N ALA A 34 5.33 1.99 -8.96
CA ALA A 34 4.24 2.97 -8.96
C ALA A 34 4.47 4.12 -7.97
N TRP A 35 5.27 3.92 -6.91
CA TRP A 35 5.67 4.98 -5.99
C TRP A 35 6.47 6.11 -6.65
N ASN A 36 7.08 5.89 -7.82
CA ASN A 36 7.79 6.95 -8.54
C ASN A 36 6.89 8.16 -8.84
N ILE A 37 5.58 7.97 -9.00
CA ILE A 37 4.63 9.08 -9.19
C ILE A 37 4.63 10.05 -7.99
N ALA A 38 4.80 9.53 -6.77
CA ALA A 38 4.87 10.34 -5.56
C ALA A 38 6.23 11.09 -5.49
N PHE A 39 7.32 10.41 -5.84
CA PHE A 39 8.65 11.03 -5.87
C PHE A 39 8.78 12.11 -6.95
N GLU A 40 8.01 12.05 -8.01
CA GLU A 40 7.96 13.13 -8.99
C GLU A 40 7.43 14.44 -8.41
N LYS A 41 6.58 14.40 -7.37
CA LYS A 41 6.15 15.58 -6.62
C LYS A 41 7.29 16.19 -5.80
N ALA A 42 8.19 15.34 -5.30
CA ALA A 42 9.38 15.75 -4.58
C ALA A 42 10.55 16.20 -5.51
N GLY A 43 10.32 16.21 -6.84
CA GLY A 43 11.31 16.66 -7.82
C GLY A 43 12.24 15.56 -8.34
N PHE A 44 11.93 14.29 -8.11
CA PHE A 44 12.73 13.18 -8.59
C PHE A 44 12.04 12.39 -9.69
N ILE A 45 12.81 11.92 -10.68
CA ILE A 45 12.40 10.89 -11.65
C ILE A 45 13.23 9.64 -11.39
N ASP A 46 12.62 8.46 -11.58
CA ASP A 46 13.26 7.17 -11.35
C ASP A 46 13.92 7.09 -9.94
N ALA A 47 13.20 7.57 -8.92
CA ALA A 47 13.69 7.56 -7.54
C ALA A 47 13.75 6.15 -6.96
N ILE A 48 12.87 5.27 -7.42
CA ILE A 48 12.79 3.86 -7.02
C ILE A 48 13.16 2.98 -8.20
N GLU A 49 14.04 2.02 -7.94
CA GLU A 49 14.43 0.95 -8.87
C GLU A 49 14.11 -0.41 -8.27
N VAL A 50 13.81 -1.39 -9.12
CA VAL A 50 13.53 -2.76 -8.70
C VAL A 50 14.25 -3.75 -9.59
N ASP A 51 15.03 -4.63 -8.96
CA ASP A 51 15.67 -5.77 -9.63
C ASP A 51 15.34 -7.09 -8.91
N VAL A 52 15.69 -8.20 -9.52
CA VAL A 52 15.59 -9.53 -8.91
C VAL A 52 16.94 -9.91 -8.33
N GLN A 53 16.95 -10.47 -7.12
CA GLN A 53 18.15 -11.00 -6.50
C GLN A 53 18.79 -12.05 -7.42
N PRO A 54 20.08 -11.94 -7.76
CA PRO A 54 20.78 -12.96 -8.53
C PRO A 54 20.77 -14.31 -7.81
N ASP A 55 20.70 -15.41 -8.56
CA ASP A 55 20.74 -16.76 -7.98
C ASP A 55 22.10 -17.10 -7.34
N ASP A 56 23.16 -16.42 -7.76
CA ASP A 56 24.51 -16.51 -7.23
C ASP A 56 24.88 -15.36 -6.28
N ALA A 57 23.87 -14.63 -5.76
CA ALA A 57 24.12 -13.55 -4.81
C ALA A 57 24.82 -14.08 -3.55
N ASP A 58 25.84 -13.36 -3.10
CA ASP A 58 26.63 -13.66 -1.89
C ASP A 58 26.03 -13.03 -0.62
N TRP A 59 24.78 -12.57 -0.70
CA TRP A 59 24.04 -11.93 0.38
C TRP A 59 22.65 -12.53 0.56
N ASP A 60 22.18 -12.56 1.80
CA ASP A 60 20.87 -13.04 2.21
C ASP A 60 19.83 -11.93 2.20
N ALA A 61 18.54 -12.28 2.02
CA ALA A 61 17.45 -11.33 2.03
C ALA A 61 17.31 -10.53 3.35
N GLY A 62 17.84 -11.04 4.46
CA GLY A 62 17.90 -10.34 5.75
C GLY A 62 19.11 -9.40 5.91
N ASP A 63 19.93 -9.21 4.88
CA ASP A 63 21.09 -8.31 4.94
C ASP A 63 20.65 -6.85 4.91
N ILE A 64 20.92 -6.11 5.99
CA ILE A 64 20.55 -4.70 6.18
C ILE A 64 21.07 -3.75 5.07
N ARG A 65 22.00 -4.18 4.24
CA ARG A 65 22.49 -3.39 3.11
C ARG A 65 21.53 -3.30 1.94
N TYR A 66 20.48 -4.14 1.92
CA TYR A 66 19.55 -4.28 0.81
C TYR A 66 18.11 -4.09 1.29
N ASN A 67 17.28 -3.45 0.47
CA ASN A 67 15.84 -3.44 0.66
C ASN A 67 15.27 -4.61 -0.11
N VAL A 68 14.66 -5.56 0.56
CA VAL A 68 14.22 -6.81 -0.06
C VAL A 68 12.72 -7.04 0.13
N LEU A 69 12.05 -7.43 -0.96
CA LEU A 69 10.72 -8.04 -0.90
C LEU A 69 10.94 -9.55 -0.90
N ARG A 70 10.70 -10.16 0.25
CA ARG A 70 10.87 -11.59 0.49
C ARG A 70 9.58 -12.34 0.17
N TRP A 71 9.76 -13.52 -0.39
CA TRP A 71 8.67 -14.43 -0.64
C TRP A 71 8.70 -15.54 0.40
N THR A 72 7.74 -15.54 1.32
CA THR A 72 7.70 -16.50 2.43
C THR A 72 6.53 -17.47 2.29
N SER A 73 6.69 -18.68 2.81
CA SER A 73 5.66 -19.70 2.83
C SER A 73 5.64 -20.39 4.18
N SER A 74 4.90 -19.84 5.11
CA SER A 74 4.79 -20.33 6.48
C SER A 74 3.58 -21.25 6.63
N PRO A 75 3.66 -22.33 7.42
CA PRO A 75 2.51 -23.21 7.67
C PRO A 75 1.35 -22.53 8.39
N ASN A 76 1.64 -21.52 9.22
CA ASN A 76 0.67 -20.72 9.96
C ASN A 76 1.24 -19.31 10.12
N PRO A 77 1.22 -18.48 9.07
CA PRO A 77 1.78 -17.15 9.12
C PRO A 77 0.93 -16.23 10.01
N PRO A 78 1.56 -15.38 10.83
CA PRO A 78 0.85 -14.39 11.64
C PRO A 78 0.43 -13.15 10.83
N PHE A 79 0.78 -13.06 9.54
CA PHE A 79 0.50 -11.97 8.61
C PHE A 79 0.46 -12.49 7.17
N GLY A 80 -0.13 -11.73 6.26
CA GLY A 80 -0.06 -11.96 4.81
C GLY A 80 0.95 -11.06 4.10
N GLY A 81 1.25 -9.89 4.69
CA GLY A 81 2.31 -8.96 4.34
C GLY A 81 2.81 -8.25 5.59
N TYR A 82 4.07 -7.83 5.59
CA TYR A 82 4.67 -7.06 6.67
C TYR A 82 5.88 -6.30 6.14
N GLY A 83 5.89 -4.98 6.27
CA GLY A 83 6.91 -4.09 5.71
C GLY A 83 7.70 -3.30 6.78
N PRO A 84 8.56 -3.95 7.61
CA PRO A 84 9.38 -3.23 8.56
C PRO A 84 10.50 -2.47 7.87
N SER A 85 10.87 -1.33 8.46
CA SER A 85 12.06 -0.59 8.11
C SER A 85 12.98 -0.41 9.32
N PHE A 86 14.26 -0.29 9.05
CA PHE A 86 15.28 0.00 10.06
C PHE A 86 15.76 1.43 9.86
N SER A 87 15.59 2.27 10.87
CA SER A 87 16.02 3.67 10.81
C SER A 87 17.13 3.97 11.79
N ASN A 88 18.00 4.89 11.39
CA ASN A 88 19.04 5.43 12.26
C ASN A 88 18.36 6.37 13.29
N PRO A 89 18.42 6.06 14.60
CA PRO A 89 17.71 6.84 15.62
C PRO A 89 18.29 8.26 15.81
N ARG A 90 19.47 8.55 15.25
CA ARG A 90 20.10 9.87 15.34
C ARG A 90 19.73 10.79 14.17
N THR A 91 19.48 10.21 13.00
CA THR A 91 19.29 11.00 11.77
C THR A 91 17.88 10.83 11.18
N GLY A 92 17.15 9.76 11.56
CA GLY A 92 15.90 9.38 10.91
C GLY A 92 16.07 8.70 9.55
N GLU A 93 17.32 8.53 9.07
CA GLU A 93 17.60 7.85 7.80
C GLU A 93 17.10 6.40 7.84
N ILE A 94 16.30 6.01 6.85
CA ILE A 94 15.89 4.61 6.66
C ILE A 94 17.06 3.87 6.03
N LEU A 95 17.59 2.89 6.76
CA LEU A 95 18.80 2.16 6.38
C LEU A 95 18.48 0.95 5.52
N SER A 96 17.34 0.31 5.80
CA SER A 96 16.91 -0.92 5.14
C SER A 96 15.41 -1.12 5.28
N ALA A 97 14.85 -1.87 4.35
CA ALA A 97 13.48 -2.37 4.36
C ALA A 97 13.49 -3.87 4.09
N ASP A 98 12.71 -4.63 4.88
CA ASP A 98 12.53 -6.08 4.70
C ASP A 98 11.02 -6.37 4.62
N ILE A 99 10.49 -6.42 3.40
CA ILE A 99 9.07 -6.62 3.15
C ILE A 99 8.82 -8.11 2.95
N MET A 100 8.01 -8.71 3.81
CA MET A 100 7.63 -10.11 3.72
C MET A 100 6.25 -10.23 3.07
N LEU A 101 6.16 -11.04 2.02
CA LEU A 101 4.93 -11.40 1.33
C LEU A 101 4.67 -12.88 1.52
N GLU A 102 3.57 -13.23 2.17
CA GLU A 102 3.23 -14.62 2.47
C GLU A 102 2.42 -15.28 1.36
N TRP A 103 2.84 -16.50 0.97
CA TRP A 103 2.14 -17.32 -0.02
C TRP A 103 0.67 -17.57 0.31
N ILE A 104 0.32 -17.60 1.59
CA ILE A 104 -1.06 -17.81 2.06
C ILE A 104 -2.01 -16.74 1.55
N PHE A 105 -1.52 -15.52 1.36
CA PHE A 105 -2.31 -14.43 0.76
C PHE A 105 -2.83 -14.83 -0.62
N LEU A 106 -2.08 -15.64 -1.38
CA LEU A 106 -2.43 -16.06 -2.74
C LEU A 106 -3.27 -17.35 -2.78
N THR A 107 -3.12 -18.25 -1.81
CA THR A 107 -3.62 -19.62 -1.92
C THR A 107 -4.98 -19.88 -1.30
N ASN A 108 -5.65 -18.88 -0.70
CA ASN A 108 -6.91 -19.07 0.05
C ASN A 108 -6.82 -20.15 1.16
N ARG A 109 -5.63 -20.48 1.66
CA ARG A 109 -5.43 -21.47 2.72
C ARG A 109 -5.82 -20.97 4.12
N MET A 110 -6.59 -19.90 4.23
CA MET A 110 -7.24 -19.61 5.51
C MET A 110 -8.21 -20.76 5.81
N ARG A 111 -7.98 -21.41 6.93
CA ARG A 111 -8.94 -22.36 7.48
C ARG A 111 -10.20 -21.56 7.77
N TYR A 112 -11.36 -22.10 7.37
CA TYR A 112 -12.67 -21.52 7.73
C TYR A 112 -12.79 -21.26 9.24
N GLU A 113 -12.00 -21.94 10.05
CA GLU A 113 -11.90 -21.78 11.50
C GLU A 113 -11.38 -20.40 11.94
N ASP A 114 -10.46 -19.79 11.20
CA ASP A 114 -9.87 -18.49 11.57
C ASP A 114 -10.84 -17.32 11.31
N ILE A 115 -11.75 -17.46 10.35
CA ILE A 115 -12.78 -16.42 10.07
C ILE A 115 -13.77 -16.29 11.25
N PHE A 116 -13.97 -17.35 12.01
CA PHE A 116 -14.95 -17.40 13.10
C PHE A 116 -14.34 -17.36 14.51
N LEU A 117 -13.04 -17.48 14.66
CA LEU A 117 -12.37 -17.64 15.97
C LEU A 117 -11.38 -16.55 16.35
N SER A 118 -10.99 -15.62 15.46
CA SER A 118 -10.01 -14.59 15.78
C SER A 118 -10.63 -13.38 16.46
N SER A 119 -10.81 -13.47 17.77
CA SER A 119 -11.22 -12.34 18.62
C SER A 119 -10.06 -11.60 19.31
N GLU A 120 -8.82 -11.99 19.05
CA GLU A 120 -7.64 -11.33 19.63
C GLU A 120 -6.75 -10.71 18.57
N VAL A 121 -7.07 -9.46 18.25
CA VAL A 121 -6.21 -8.60 17.43
C VAL A 121 -5.13 -8.02 18.34
N SER A 122 -3.88 -8.43 18.15
CA SER A 122 -2.75 -7.78 18.86
C SER A 122 -2.54 -6.38 18.26
N SER A 123 -2.68 -5.34 19.06
CA SER A 123 -2.61 -3.92 18.69
C SER A 123 -1.23 -3.43 18.22
N GLU A 124 -0.24 -4.29 18.12
CA GLU A 124 1.15 -3.93 17.84
C GLU A 124 1.62 -4.28 16.41
N ARG A 125 0.76 -4.88 15.56
CA ARG A 125 1.12 -5.30 14.21
C ARG A 125 0.13 -4.77 13.19
N CYS A 126 0.63 -4.45 12.00
CA CYS A 126 -0.20 -4.10 10.86
C CYS A 126 -1.13 -5.28 10.51
N ASN A 127 -2.44 -5.08 10.61
CA ASN A 127 -3.45 -6.10 10.29
C ASN A 127 -3.93 -6.01 8.84
N PHE A 128 -3.37 -5.09 8.07
CA PHE A 128 -3.81 -4.80 6.71
C PHE A 128 -3.91 -6.04 5.83
N SER A 129 -2.87 -6.86 5.84
CA SER A 129 -2.83 -8.07 5.02
C SER A 129 -3.92 -9.09 5.37
N SER A 130 -4.25 -9.25 6.66
CA SER A 130 -5.34 -10.13 7.09
C SER A 130 -6.68 -9.60 6.61
N LEU A 131 -6.94 -8.31 6.79
CA LEU A 131 -8.15 -7.66 6.32
C LEU A 131 -8.27 -7.75 4.79
N ARG A 132 -7.18 -7.50 4.04
CA ARG A 132 -7.19 -7.62 2.56
C ARG A 132 -7.50 -9.04 2.11
N ASN A 133 -7.01 -10.05 2.81
CA ASN A 133 -7.35 -11.43 2.50
C ASN A 133 -8.83 -11.74 2.72
N GLU A 134 -9.43 -11.26 3.81
CA GLU A 134 -10.88 -11.36 4.06
C GLU A 134 -11.68 -10.64 2.97
N GLN A 135 -11.29 -9.42 2.60
CA GLN A 135 -11.91 -8.65 1.53
C GLN A 135 -11.81 -9.37 0.18
N ARG A 136 -10.67 -9.99 -0.13
CA ARG A 136 -10.49 -10.78 -1.34
C ARG A 136 -11.38 -12.04 -1.36
N ILE A 137 -11.50 -12.74 -0.24
CA ILE A 137 -12.42 -13.90 -0.12
C ILE A 137 -13.86 -13.44 -0.34
N PHE A 138 -14.26 -12.36 0.32
CA PHE A 138 -15.59 -11.76 0.12
C PHE A 138 -15.81 -11.36 -1.34
N GLY A 139 -14.84 -10.66 -1.96
CA GLY A 139 -14.89 -10.26 -3.35
C GLY A 139 -15.04 -11.45 -4.30
N ASN A 140 -14.32 -12.54 -4.08
CA ASN A 140 -14.46 -13.77 -4.87
C ASN A 140 -15.84 -14.43 -4.70
N LEU A 141 -16.39 -14.44 -3.48
CA LEU A 141 -17.75 -14.96 -3.24
C LEU A 141 -18.79 -14.12 -3.97
N VAL A 142 -18.68 -12.80 -3.93
CA VAL A 142 -19.57 -11.88 -4.66
C VAL A 142 -19.37 -12.04 -6.16
N ALA A 143 -18.13 -12.06 -6.65
CA ALA A 143 -17.81 -12.26 -8.07
C ALA A 143 -18.46 -13.55 -8.60
N ASN A 144 -18.35 -14.66 -7.86
CA ASN A 144 -19.01 -15.92 -8.21
C ASN A 144 -20.53 -15.79 -8.22
N SER A 145 -21.11 -15.10 -7.22
CA SER A 145 -22.58 -14.92 -7.13
C SER A 145 -23.14 -14.01 -8.22
N MET A 146 -22.34 -13.04 -8.67
CA MET A 146 -22.69 -12.09 -9.73
C MET A 146 -22.26 -12.56 -11.12
N ASN A 147 -21.65 -13.75 -11.25
CA ASN A 147 -21.14 -14.33 -12.49
C ASN A 147 -20.10 -13.42 -13.17
N PHE A 148 -19.17 -12.86 -12.41
CA PHE A 148 -18.06 -12.12 -12.95
C PHE A 148 -17.22 -12.98 -13.91
N SER A 149 -16.64 -12.35 -14.91
CA SER A 149 -15.75 -13.03 -15.86
C SER A 149 -14.46 -13.51 -15.17
N LEU A 150 -13.75 -14.41 -15.84
CA LEU A 150 -12.40 -14.80 -15.40
C LEU A 150 -11.44 -13.59 -15.40
N GLU A 151 -11.62 -12.68 -16.33
CA GLU A 151 -10.85 -11.43 -16.43
C GLU A 151 -11.07 -10.54 -15.20
N ASP A 152 -12.32 -10.35 -14.78
CA ASP A 152 -12.64 -9.59 -13.57
C ASP A 152 -12.05 -10.24 -12.31
N THR A 153 -12.09 -11.56 -12.23
CA THR A 153 -11.53 -12.31 -11.09
C THR A 153 -10.01 -12.18 -11.04
N ASN A 154 -9.33 -12.24 -12.20
CA ASN A 154 -7.90 -12.02 -12.29
C ASN A 154 -7.53 -10.58 -11.92
N LYS A 155 -8.28 -9.61 -12.44
CA LYS A 155 -8.11 -8.18 -12.13
C LYS A 155 -8.25 -7.92 -10.62
N LEU A 156 -9.28 -8.50 -9.99
CA LEU A 156 -9.46 -8.43 -8.54
C LEU A 156 -8.22 -8.92 -7.80
N PHE A 157 -7.69 -10.08 -8.17
CA PHE A 157 -6.49 -10.63 -7.58
C PHE A 157 -5.27 -9.73 -7.77
N GLU A 158 -5.04 -9.23 -8.99
CA GLU A 158 -3.91 -8.38 -9.31
C GLU A 158 -3.95 -7.04 -8.57
N GLU A 159 -5.12 -6.42 -8.49
CA GLU A 159 -5.31 -5.14 -7.78
C GLU A 159 -5.15 -5.31 -6.26
N GLU A 160 -5.67 -6.41 -5.68
CA GLU A 160 -5.51 -6.70 -4.26
C GLU A 160 -4.03 -6.94 -3.87
N LEU A 161 -3.29 -7.71 -4.69
CA LEU A 161 -1.86 -7.91 -4.46
C LEU A 161 -1.07 -6.60 -4.66
N THR A 162 -1.43 -5.82 -5.67
CA THR A 162 -0.83 -4.50 -5.91
C THR A 162 -1.04 -3.59 -4.71
N MET A 163 -2.27 -3.51 -4.18
CA MET A 163 -2.59 -2.69 -3.02
C MET A 163 -1.80 -3.11 -1.78
N LEU A 164 -1.68 -4.42 -1.52
CA LEU A 164 -0.86 -4.92 -0.42
C LEU A 164 0.60 -4.44 -0.55
N ILE A 165 1.19 -4.59 -1.73
CA ILE A 165 2.59 -4.20 -1.97
C ILE A 165 2.77 -2.69 -1.82
N LEU A 166 1.86 -1.89 -2.37
CA LEU A 166 1.88 -0.44 -2.24
C LEU A 166 1.85 -0.03 -0.76
N HIS A 167 0.99 -0.64 0.03
CA HIS A 167 0.86 -0.38 1.46
C HIS A 167 2.15 -0.70 2.22
N GLU A 168 2.68 -1.91 2.07
CA GLU A 168 3.90 -2.32 2.78
C GLU A 168 5.12 -1.49 2.36
N VAL A 169 5.24 -1.16 1.07
CA VAL A 169 6.28 -0.23 0.61
C VAL A 169 6.09 1.15 1.23
N GLY A 170 4.86 1.64 1.35
CA GLY A 170 4.54 2.91 2.00
C GLY A 170 5.10 3.00 3.42
N HIS A 171 4.96 1.93 4.21
CA HIS A 171 5.58 1.84 5.55
C HIS A 171 7.10 1.97 5.49
N THR A 172 7.74 1.33 4.53
CA THR A 172 9.21 1.41 4.38
C THR A 172 9.70 2.75 3.86
N LEU A 173 8.79 3.58 3.33
CA LEU A 173 9.05 4.98 2.97
C LEU A 173 8.74 5.96 4.12
N GLY A 174 8.34 5.43 5.29
CA GLY A 174 8.11 6.22 6.50
C GLY A 174 6.66 6.68 6.70
N LEU A 175 5.70 6.17 5.92
CA LEU A 175 4.29 6.51 6.07
C LEU A 175 3.64 5.67 7.16
N ASN A 176 2.78 6.31 7.95
CA ASN A 176 1.86 5.66 8.89
C ASN A 176 0.51 5.43 8.21
N HIS A 177 -0.34 4.61 8.83
CA HIS A 177 -1.72 4.43 8.39
C HIS A 177 -2.46 5.77 8.31
N ASN A 178 -3.31 5.89 7.29
CA ASN A 178 -4.22 7.02 7.12
C ASN A 178 -5.66 6.54 6.99
N MET A 179 -6.30 6.26 8.13
CA MET A 179 -7.68 5.74 8.22
C MET A 179 -8.75 6.75 7.79
N GLY A 180 -8.34 7.95 7.36
CA GLY A 180 -9.24 9.00 6.86
C GLY A 180 -9.31 9.08 5.33
N ALA A 181 -8.51 8.30 4.61
CA ALA A 181 -8.32 8.47 3.17
C ALA A 181 -9.53 8.08 2.32
N THR A 182 -10.39 7.19 2.79
CA THR A 182 -11.65 6.79 2.12
C THR A 182 -12.68 7.92 2.06
N THR A 183 -12.47 9.03 2.77
CA THR A 183 -13.33 10.23 2.65
C THR A 183 -13.15 10.99 1.33
N LEU A 184 -12.24 10.55 0.45
CA LEU A 184 -11.95 11.19 -0.85
C LEU A 184 -13.18 11.31 -1.73
N HIS A 185 -13.96 10.23 -1.84
CA HIS A 185 -15.11 10.13 -2.74
C HIS A 185 -16.41 9.89 -1.97
N ASN A 186 -17.51 10.34 -2.53
CA ASN A 186 -18.83 9.89 -2.12
C ASN A 186 -19.19 8.55 -2.78
N ASN A 187 -20.27 7.92 -2.32
CA ASN A 187 -20.71 6.60 -2.79
C ASN A 187 -21.03 6.52 -4.30
N LYS A 188 -21.22 7.65 -4.97
CA LYS A 188 -21.47 7.68 -6.41
C LYS A 188 -20.17 7.78 -7.20
N ASP A 189 -19.26 8.63 -6.75
CA ASP A 189 -18.02 8.90 -7.45
C ASP A 189 -17.02 7.74 -7.32
N VAL A 190 -17.06 6.98 -6.21
CA VAL A 190 -16.19 5.81 -5.98
C VAL A 190 -16.43 4.69 -7.00
N HIS A 191 -17.61 4.66 -7.62
CA HIS A 191 -17.94 3.70 -8.68
C HIS A 191 -17.78 4.28 -10.09
N ASN A 192 -17.25 5.49 -10.24
CA ASN A 192 -16.98 6.09 -11.53
C ASN A 192 -15.52 5.84 -11.98
N PRO A 193 -15.27 4.95 -12.95
CA PRO A 193 -13.91 4.61 -13.39
C PRO A 193 -13.10 5.82 -13.88
N GLU A 194 -13.73 6.80 -14.54
CA GLU A 194 -13.05 8.01 -15.02
C GLU A 194 -12.46 8.86 -13.89
N ILE A 195 -13.10 8.82 -12.71
CA ILE A 195 -12.64 9.51 -11.51
C ILE A 195 -11.58 8.66 -10.81
N THR A 196 -11.90 7.39 -10.53
CA THR A 196 -11.06 6.54 -9.66
C THR A 196 -9.76 6.14 -10.32
N TYR A 197 -9.71 5.90 -11.64
CA TYR A 197 -8.44 5.68 -12.33
C TYR A 197 -7.52 6.91 -12.29
N LYS A 198 -8.07 8.11 -12.18
CA LYS A 198 -7.31 9.35 -12.09
C LYS A 198 -6.87 9.67 -10.67
N GLU A 199 -7.80 9.63 -9.71
CA GLU A 199 -7.63 10.13 -8.34
C GLU A 199 -7.29 9.02 -7.33
N GLY A 200 -7.54 7.76 -7.62
CA GLY A 200 -7.54 6.61 -6.71
C GLY A 200 -8.96 6.32 -6.20
N LEU A 201 -9.17 5.18 -5.59
CA LEU A 201 -10.39 4.86 -4.83
C LEU A 201 -10.38 5.58 -3.48
N SER A 202 -9.21 5.65 -2.87
CA SER A 202 -8.93 6.38 -1.65
C SER A 202 -7.83 7.43 -1.86
N ALA A 203 -7.66 8.31 -0.90
CA ALA A 203 -6.60 9.31 -0.94
C ALA A 203 -5.22 8.74 -0.60
N SER A 204 -5.16 7.55 -0.01
CA SER A 204 -3.92 6.94 0.46
C SER A 204 -4.00 5.42 0.43
N VAL A 205 -2.95 4.78 -0.06
CA VAL A 205 -2.76 3.34 0.04
C VAL A 205 -2.46 2.89 1.48
N MET A 206 -2.33 3.81 2.41
CA MET A 206 -2.14 3.54 3.83
C MET A 206 -3.46 3.42 4.59
N ASP A 207 -4.62 3.43 3.90
CA ASP A 207 -5.94 3.17 4.47
C ASP A 207 -6.29 1.67 4.39
N TYR A 208 -7.22 1.24 5.24
CA TYR A 208 -7.78 -0.10 5.27
C TYR A 208 -9.16 -0.14 4.58
N HIS A 209 -9.26 0.50 3.42
CA HIS A 209 -10.53 0.58 2.71
C HIS A 209 -11.06 -0.80 2.28
N ALA A 210 -12.39 -0.94 2.24
CA ALA A 210 -13.03 -2.14 1.73
C ALA A 210 -12.81 -2.30 0.21
N ILE A 211 -12.91 -3.53 -0.27
CA ILE A 211 -12.92 -3.80 -1.72
C ILE A 211 -14.11 -3.07 -2.38
N ASN A 212 -13.84 -2.42 -3.50
CA ASN A 212 -14.85 -1.68 -4.25
C ASN A 212 -15.59 -2.61 -5.21
N ILE A 213 -16.83 -2.97 -4.87
CA ILE A 213 -17.71 -3.77 -5.73
C ILE A 213 -18.84 -2.88 -6.22
N ALA A 214 -18.92 -2.71 -7.54
CA ALA A 214 -19.95 -1.89 -8.15
C ALA A 214 -21.36 -2.50 -7.92
N PRO A 215 -22.37 -1.66 -7.63
CA PRO A 215 -23.75 -2.13 -7.52
C PRO A 215 -24.26 -2.74 -8.84
N PRO A 216 -25.29 -3.59 -8.79
CA PRO A 216 -25.90 -4.14 -10.01
C PRO A 216 -26.30 -3.06 -11.01
N GLY A 217 -25.87 -3.22 -12.27
CA GLY A 217 -26.14 -2.26 -13.36
C GLY A 217 -25.16 -1.10 -13.46
N VAL A 218 -24.16 -1.05 -12.60
CA VAL A 218 -23.01 -0.12 -12.68
C VAL A 218 -21.80 -0.89 -13.19
N GLU A 219 -21.04 -0.29 -14.10
CA GLU A 219 -19.80 -0.89 -14.61
C GLU A 219 -18.77 -1.06 -13.48
N GLN A 220 -18.15 -2.23 -13.40
CA GLN A 220 -17.10 -2.49 -12.42
C GLN A 220 -15.82 -1.77 -12.83
N GLY A 221 -15.41 -0.79 -12.03
CA GLY A 221 -14.12 -0.11 -12.16
C GLY A 221 -12.99 -0.85 -11.46
N GLN A 222 -12.18 -0.12 -10.69
CA GLN A 222 -11.15 -0.70 -9.83
C GLN A 222 -11.78 -1.39 -8.62
N PHE A 223 -11.19 -2.50 -8.20
CA PHE A 223 -11.51 -3.18 -6.94
C PHE A 223 -10.71 -2.60 -5.78
N SER A 224 -9.48 -2.18 -6.05
CA SER A 224 -8.55 -1.61 -5.07
C SER A 224 -7.67 -0.52 -5.68
N ASP A 225 -6.96 0.22 -4.84
CA ASP A 225 -5.99 1.20 -5.32
C ASP A 225 -4.79 0.51 -5.97
N ILE A 226 -4.36 1.05 -7.10
CA ILE A 226 -3.26 0.52 -7.92
C ILE A 226 -2.07 1.47 -8.03
N LYS A 227 -2.11 2.57 -7.29
CA LYS A 227 -1.06 3.60 -7.23
C LYS A 227 -1.19 4.42 -5.96
N PRO A 228 -0.11 5.09 -5.50
CA PRO A 228 -0.15 6.04 -4.39
C PRO A 228 -1.18 7.14 -4.62
N GLY A 229 -2.02 7.38 -3.61
CA GLY A 229 -3.09 8.37 -3.64
C GLY A 229 -2.60 9.82 -3.51
N LEU A 230 -3.56 10.75 -3.43
CA LEU A 230 -3.26 12.19 -3.33
C LEU A 230 -2.52 12.53 -2.03
N TYR A 231 -2.94 11.92 -0.91
CA TYR A 231 -2.27 12.08 0.37
C TYR A 231 -0.84 11.54 0.34
N ASP A 232 -0.64 10.35 -0.22
CA ASP A 232 0.68 9.73 -0.30
C ASP A 232 1.66 10.60 -1.08
N GLN A 233 1.20 11.12 -2.22
CA GLN A 233 2.00 12.00 -3.07
C GLN A 233 2.38 13.29 -2.33
N TRP A 234 1.44 13.89 -1.58
CA TRP A 234 1.69 15.08 -0.76
C TRP A 234 2.64 14.80 0.40
N ALA A 235 2.49 13.65 1.08
CA ALA A 235 3.35 13.24 2.17
C ALA A 235 4.80 12.97 1.71
N ILE A 236 4.97 12.31 0.55
CA ILE A 236 6.30 12.10 -0.05
C ILE A 236 6.91 13.44 -0.51
N GLU A 237 6.13 14.36 -1.09
CA GLU A 237 6.60 15.71 -1.42
C GLU A 237 7.16 16.40 -0.19
N PHE A 238 6.43 16.37 0.93
CA PHE A 238 6.87 16.96 2.18
C PHE A 238 8.15 16.31 2.74
N ALA A 239 8.18 14.98 2.75
CA ALA A 239 9.26 14.23 3.41
C ALA A 239 10.55 14.16 2.58
N TYR A 240 10.48 14.20 1.25
CA TYR A 240 11.59 13.89 0.37
C TYR A 240 12.06 15.05 -0.52
N THR A 241 11.34 16.19 -0.59
CA THR A 241 11.86 17.35 -1.33
C THR A 241 13.09 17.90 -0.63
N PRO A 242 14.24 17.95 -1.31
CA PRO A 242 15.48 18.38 -0.68
C PRO A 242 15.55 19.91 -0.49
N ASN A 243 16.24 20.34 0.56
CA ASN A 243 16.60 21.73 0.79
C ASN A 243 15.43 22.73 0.83
N LEU A 244 14.26 22.30 1.33
CA LEU A 244 13.11 23.18 1.51
C LEU A 244 13.43 24.30 2.50
N SER A 245 13.12 25.53 2.10
CA SER A 245 13.07 26.67 3.01
C SER A 245 11.82 26.59 3.92
N GLU A 246 11.82 27.29 5.03
CA GLU A 246 10.66 27.37 5.93
C GLU A 246 9.39 27.83 5.21
N GLU A 247 9.52 28.76 4.25
CA GLU A 247 8.40 29.26 3.45
C GLU A 247 7.83 28.16 2.53
N GLU A 248 8.69 27.36 1.90
CA GLU A 248 8.27 26.23 1.06
C GLU A 248 7.64 25.13 1.87
N ILE A 249 8.18 24.79 3.04
CA ILE A 249 7.59 23.85 4.00
C ILE A 249 6.16 24.34 4.34
N GLN A 250 6.00 25.61 4.71
CA GLN A 250 4.70 26.14 5.07
C GLN A 250 3.70 26.11 3.90
N LYS A 251 4.16 26.31 2.66
CA LYS A 251 3.31 26.18 1.45
C LYS A 251 2.81 24.75 1.29
N ILE A 252 3.66 23.75 1.51
CA ILE A 252 3.26 22.33 1.44
C ILE A 252 2.25 22.04 2.55
N LEU A 253 2.54 22.45 3.79
CA LEU A 253 1.67 22.21 4.95
C LEU A 253 0.30 22.89 4.84
N ASN A 254 0.22 24.07 4.25
CA ASN A 254 -1.03 24.79 4.05
C ASN A 254 -2.02 24.04 3.15
N ARG A 255 -1.55 23.08 2.35
CA ARG A 255 -2.40 22.21 1.53
C ARG A 255 -3.05 21.06 2.32
N SER A 256 -2.77 20.91 3.60
CA SER A 256 -3.36 19.86 4.46
C SER A 256 -4.89 19.89 4.51
N GLN A 257 -5.51 21.00 4.14
CA GLN A 257 -6.98 21.15 4.09
C GLN A 257 -7.56 20.91 2.68
N GLU A 258 -6.73 20.62 1.69
CA GLU A 258 -7.21 20.32 0.34
C GLU A 258 -7.88 18.94 0.27
N LYS A 259 -8.76 18.77 -0.73
CA LYS A 259 -9.40 17.47 -0.99
C LYS A 259 -8.32 16.38 -1.18
N GLY A 260 -8.46 15.29 -0.47
CA GLY A 260 -7.53 14.16 -0.54
C GLY A 260 -6.32 14.27 0.40
N HIS A 261 -6.21 15.31 1.25
CA HIS A 261 -5.14 15.43 2.23
C HIS A 261 -5.59 15.21 3.67
N PHE A 262 -6.84 14.78 3.87
CA PHE A 262 -7.34 14.45 5.20
C PHE A 262 -6.56 13.26 5.79
N PHE A 263 -6.23 13.35 7.07
CA PHE A 263 -5.48 12.33 7.80
C PHE A 263 -6.23 11.92 9.07
N GLY A 264 -6.37 10.62 9.25
CA GLY A 264 -6.81 9.99 10.50
C GLY A 264 -5.85 8.86 10.85
N ASN A 265 -5.34 8.86 12.08
CA ASN A 265 -4.40 7.83 12.51
C ASN A 265 -5.10 6.65 13.19
N ASP A 266 -4.34 5.59 13.55
CA ASP A 266 -4.89 4.40 14.23
C ASP A 266 -5.57 4.71 15.56
N ALA A 267 -5.21 5.82 16.24
CA ALA A 267 -5.85 6.23 17.47
C ALA A 267 -7.28 6.75 17.24
N ASP A 268 -7.60 7.15 16.02
CA ASP A 268 -8.93 7.63 15.62
C ASP A 268 -9.83 6.48 15.14
N ASP A 269 -9.28 5.27 15.05
CA ASP A 269 -10.01 4.07 14.62
C ASP A 269 -11.08 3.68 15.66
N MET A 270 -12.33 3.69 15.23
CA MET A 270 -13.50 3.40 16.08
C MET A 270 -13.61 1.92 16.49
N ARG A 271 -12.86 1.00 15.90
CA ARG A 271 -12.84 -0.41 16.29
C ARG A 271 -12.23 -0.61 17.68
N SER A 272 -11.41 0.32 18.14
CA SER A 272 -10.79 0.24 19.45
C SER A 272 -11.68 0.85 20.52
N PRO A 273 -12.04 0.14 21.61
CA PRO A 273 -12.85 0.68 22.69
C PRO A 273 -12.27 1.96 23.29
N GLY A 274 -13.09 3.01 23.36
CA GLY A 274 -12.69 4.31 23.90
C GLY A 274 -11.84 5.17 22.95
N ARG A 275 -11.69 4.77 21.70
CA ARG A 275 -11.04 5.49 20.63
C ARG A 275 -12.01 5.73 19.47
N GLY A 276 -11.63 6.62 18.54
CA GLY A 276 -12.37 6.81 17.32
C GLY A 276 -13.70 7.50 17.50
N ILE A 277 -13.68 8.78 17.75
CA ILE A 277 -14.90 9.62 17.81
C ILE A 277 -15.13 10.41 16.52
N ASP A 278 -14.17 10.40 15.59
CA ASP A 278 -14.33 11.08 14.31
C ASP A 278 -15.03 10.14 13.31
N PRO A 279 -16.29 10.42 12.91
CA PRO A 279 -17.02 9.54 12.01
C PRO A 279 -16.50 9.55 10.56
N ARG A 280 -15.53 10.39 10.25
CA ARG A 280 -14.89 10.46 8.94
C ARG A 280 -13.76 9.42 8.80
N VAL A 281 -13.23 8.93 9.92
CA VAL A 281 -12.22 7.89 9.90
C VAL A 281 -12.89 6.57 9.53
N ASN A 282 -12.36 5.92 8.51
CA ASN A 282 -12.87 4.64 8.05
C ASN A 282 -12.64 3.57 9.11
N ILE A 283 -13.66 2.76 9.31
CA ILE A 283 -13.64 1.65 10.24
C ILE A 283 -13.43 0.33 9.48
N GLY A 284 -13.17 0.40 8.17
CA GLY A 284 -12.79 -0.69 7.28
C GLY A 284 -13.71 -1.91 7.30
#